data_6af38aeb82f5fd1c6a5b71a5c4f9130d
#
_entry.id   6af38aeb82f5fd1c6a5b71a5c4f9130d
#
_cell.length_a   1.000
_cell.length_b   1.000
_cell.length_c   1.000
_cell.angle_alpha   90.00
_cell.angle_beta   90.00
_cell.angle_gamma   90.00
#
_symmetry.space_group_name_H-M   'P 1'
#
loop_
_entity.id
_entity.type
_entity.pdbx_description
1 polymer ?
#
loop_
_entity_poly.entity_id
_entity_poly.type
_entity_poly.pdbx_seq_one_letter_code
_entity_poly.pdbx_strand_id
1 'polypeptide(L)'
;KDKVKALLNQGVDAIKTDFGERIPRDVVWYDGSPKLSMHNWYTQLYNQAVFEAIEETYGKGNACLYARSATVGGQQQPVHWGGDCESTFNGMAQSLRAGLSLTSSGFGFWSHDIGGFEGAFPDPAVYKRWVAFGMLGSHSRLHGSTVYRVPWLFDEEDEKNGVALVPGQTAVDVVREFTKLKLELMPYVYQLGLQPHVNGTPVMRSMFVEFPDDPACRTLDRQYMFGPSMLVAPVFTYSGEVSYRFRCGCAIAA
;
A
#
# COMPACT_ATOMS: atom_id res chain seq x y z
N LYS A 1 -2.94 -10.66 -23.38
CA LYS A 1 -2.16 -11.75 -22.76
C LYS A 1 -0.81 -11.99 -23.48
N ASP A 2 -0.75 -12.06 -24.79
CA ASP A 2 0.46 -12.46 -25.55
C ASP A 2 1.69 -11.57 -25.26
N LYS A 3 1.49 -10.26 -25.17
CA LYS A 3 2.58 -9.32 -24.82
C LYS A 3 3.09 -9.54 -23.38
N VAL A 4 2.18 -9.84 -22.45
CA VAL A 4 2.55 -10.16 -21.06
C VAL A 4 3.34 -11.45 -21.02
N LYS A 5 2.87 -12.52 -21.67
CA LYS A 5 3.60 -13.79 -21.75
C LYS A 5 4.99 -13.64 -22.37
N ALA A 6 5.14 -12.77 -23.37
CA ALA A 6 6.46 -12.50 -23.95
C ALA A 6 7.44 -11.91 -22.93
N LEU A 7 6.98 -11.09 -21.99
CA LEU A 7 7.82 -10.57 -20.89
C LEU A 7 8.11 -11.64 -19.84
N LEU A 8 7.10 -12.43 -19.46
CA LEU A 8 7.28 -13.54 -18.51
C LEU A 8 8.31 -14.54 -19.03
N ASN A 9 8.28 -14.88 -20.32
CA ASN A 9 9.27 -15.76 -20.96
C ASN A 9 10.70 -15.19 -21.00
N GLN A 10 10.87 -13.90 -20.73
CA GLN A 10 12.18 -13.25 -20.59
C GLN A 10 12.68 -13.26 -19.11
N GLY A 11 11.92 -13.84 -18.19
CA GLY A 11 12.30 -13.94 -16.78
C GLY A 11 11.64 -12.89 -15.88
N VAL A 12 10.55 -12.25 -16.29
CA VAL A 12 9.73 -11.40 -15.42
C VAL A 12 8.80 -12.28 -14.60
N ASP A 13 8.88 -12.22 -13.26
CA ASP A 13 8.09 -13.07 -12.36
C ASP A 13 6.77 -12.43 -11.91
N ALA A 14 6.72 -11.11 -11.80
CA ALA A 14 5.56 -10.36 -11.33
C ALA A 14 5.27 -9.15 -12.21
N ILE A 15 4.00 -8.80 -12.35
CA ILE A 15 3.56 -7.69 -13.19
C ILE A 15 2.82 -6.66 -12.34
N LYS A 16 3.16 -5.37 -12.53
CA LYS A 16 2.38 -4.24 -12.06
C LYS A 16 1.43 -3.78 -13.17
N THR A 17 0.12 -3.82 -12.90
CA THR A 17 -0.90 -3.18 -13.75
C THR A 17 -1.19 -1.78 -13.26
N ASP A 18 -0.80 -0.80 -14.05
CA ASP A 18 -1.05 0.60 -13.75
C ASP A 18 -2.30 1.10 -14.46
N PHE A 19 -2.93 2.16 -13.94
CA PHE A 19 -4.21 2.68 -14.43
C PHE A 19 -5.35 1.64 -14.39
N GLY A 20 -6.25 1.68 -15.39
CA GLY A 20 -7.40 0.80 -15.50
C GLY A 20 -8.71 1.45 -15.01
N GLU A 21 -8.64 2.55 -14.26
CA GLU A 21 -9.79 3.30 -13.76
C GLU A 21 -10.22 4.48 -14.66
N ARG A 22 -9.35 4.93 -15.58
CA ARG A 22 -9.59 6.11 -16.43
C ARG A 22 -10.19 5.75 -17.79
N ILE A 23 -11.23 4.91 -17.80
CA ILE A 23 -11.92 4.56 -19.04
C ILE A 23 -13.03 5.59 -19.32
N PRO A 24 -13.10 6.18 -20.52
CA PRO A 24 -14.18 7.09 -20.89
C PRO A 24 -15.55 6.42 -20.77
N ARG A 25 -16.56 7.17 -20.32
CA ARG A 25 -17.90 6.63 -20.09
C ARG A 25 -18.69 6.34 -21.36
N ASP A 26 -18.25 6.92 -22.49
CA ASP A 26 -18.90 6.81 -23.81
C ASP A 26 -18.24 5.81 -24.75
N VAL A 27 -17.37 4.97 -24.23
CA VAL A 27 -16.70 3.89 -25.00
C VAL A 27 -17.74 2.97 -25.61
N VAL A 28 -17.52 2.61 -26.87
CA VAL A 28 -18.26 1.54 -27.54
C VAL A 28 -17.52 0.21 -27.32
N TRP A 29 -18.16 -0.69 -26.60
CA TRP A 29 -17.59 -2.00 -26.29
C TRP A 29 -17.81 -2.98 -27.44
N TYR A 30 -16.82 -3.82 -27.71
CA TYR A 30 -16.83 -4.78 -28.81
C TYR A 30 -18.01 -5.74 -28.76
N ASP A 31 -18.41 -6.16 -27.56
CA ASP A 31 -19.47 -7.11 -27.31
C ASP A 31 -20.85 -6.45 -27.13
N GLY A 32 -20.94 -5.13 -27.31
CA GLY A 32 -22.19 -4.36 -27.11
C GLY A 32 -22.60 -4.15 -25.65
N SER A 33 -21.74 -4.47 -24.70
CA SER A 33 -22.01 -4.30 -23.26
C SER A 33 -22.41 -2.86 -22.89
N PRO A 34 -23.27 -2.68 -21.87
CA PRO A 34 -23.71 -1.36 -21.43
C PRO A 34 -22.53 -0.51 -20.92
N LYS A 35 -22.40 0.70 -21.43
CA LYS A 35 -21.26 1.60 -21.17
C LYS A 35 -20.98 1.84 -19.69
N LEU A 36 -22.02 2.12 -18.89
CA LEU A 36 -21.86 2.42 -17.46
C LEU A 36 -21.47 1.20 -16.62
N SER A 37 -22.02 0.03 -16.93
CA SER A 37 -21.67 -1.19 -16.23
C SER A 37 -20.21 -1.57 -16.46
N MET A 38 -19.76 -1.41 -17.69
CA MET A 38 -18.40 -1.76 -18.10
C MET A 38 -17.35 -0.81 -17.57
N HIS A 39 -17.70 0.42 -17.19
CA HIS A 39 -16.73 1.38 -16.66
C HIS A 39 -15.94 0.84 -15.45
N ASN A 40 -16.64 0.25 -14.48
CA ASN A 40 -15.98 -0.41 -13.35
C ASN A 40 -15.53 -1.84 -13.67
N TRP A 41 -16.31 -2.58 -14.45
CA TRP A 41 -16.00 -3.97 -14.79
C TRP A 41 -14.73 -4.12 -15.64
N TYR A 42 -14.40 -3.12 -16.44
CA TYR A 42 -13.15 -3.07 -17.20
C TYR A 42 -11.92 -3.30 -16.32
N THR A 43 -11.90 -2.71 -15.13
CA THR A 43 -10.83 -2.87 -14.15
C THR A 43 -10.60 -4.34 -13.79
N GLN A 44 -11.69 -5.09 -13.55
CA GLN A 44 -11.60 -6.52 -13.27
C GLN A 44 -11.08 -7.29 -14.48
N LEU A 45 -11.60 -7.03 -15.67
CA LEU A 45 -11.16 -7.70 -16.90
C LEU A 45 -9.70 -7.43 -17.23
N TYR A 46 -9.25 -6.18 -17.03
CA TYR A 46 -7.86 -5.79 -17.23
C TYR A 46 -6.90 -6.56 -16.31
N ASN A 47 -7.16 -6.53 -15.03
CA ASN A 47 -6.33 -7.21 -14.04
C ASN A 47 -6.40 -8.73 -14.20
N GLN A 48 -7.58 -9.28 -14.43
CA GLN A 48 -7.77 -10.72 -14.66
C GLN A 48 -6.99 -11.21 -15.89
N ALA A 49 -7.01 -10.47 -16.99
CA ALA A 49 -6.29 -10.86 -18.21
C ALA A 49 -4.77 -10.97 -17.98
N VAL A 50 -4.20 -10.10 -17.15
CA VAL A 50 -2.78 -10.16 -16.78
C VAL A 50 -2.53 -11.28 -15.77
N PHE A 51 -3.36 -11.41 -14.74
CA PHE A 51 -3.27 -12.46 -13.73
C PHE A 51 -3.31 -13.87 -14.36
N GLU A 52 -4.28 -14.11 -15.24
CA GLU A 52 -4.39 -15.37 -15.97
C GLU A 52 -3.17 -15.63 -16.88
N ALA A 53 -2.61 -14.60 -17.51
CA ALA A 53 -1.40 -14.77 -18.33
C ALA A 53 -0.20 -15.23 -17.49
N ILE A 54 -0.10 -14.75 -16.23
CA ILE A 54 0.94 -15.19 -15.30
C ILE A 54 0.69 -16.64 -14.87
N GLU A 55 -0.56 -17.00 -14.50
CA GLU A 55 -0.90 -18.38 -14.15
C GLU A 55 -0.70 -19.37 -15.32
N GLU A 56 -1.06 -18.97 -16.54
CA GLU A 56 -0.83 -19.78 -17.74
C GLU A 56 0.66 -20.03 -18.02
N THR A 57 1.55 -19.15 -17.54
CA THR A 57 3.00 -19.28 -17.71
C THR A 57 3.65 -20.04 -16.56
N TYR A 58 3.29 -19.74 -15.32
CA TYR A 58 3.97 -20.28 -14.12
C TYR A 58 3.15 -21.30 -13.34
N GLY A 59 1.94 -21.59 -13.79
CA GLY A 59 1.02 -22.53 -13.13
C GLY A 59 0.05 -21.83 -12.17
N LYS A 60 -1.07 -22.48 -11.96
CA LYS A 60 -2.16 -21.99 -11.10
C LYS A 60 -1.68 -21.76 -9.68
N GLY A 61 -2.03 -20.62 -9.11
CA GLY A 61 -1.66 -20.20 -7.76
C GLY A 61 -0.28 -19.55 -7.65
N ASN A 62 0.46 -19.41 -8.76
CA ASN A 62 1.78 -18.78 -8.79
C ASN A 62 1.76 -17.35 -9.39
N ALA A 63 0.59 -16.77 -9.61
CA ALA A 63 0.51 -15.41 -10.14
C ALA A 63 0.74 -14.38 -9.04
N CYS A 64 1.64 -13.42 -9.32
CA CYS A 64 1.82 -12.23 -8.52
C CYS A 64 1.48 -11.01 -9.38
N LEU A 65 0.34 -10.39 -9.08
CA LEU A 65 -0.12 -9.15 -9.71
C LEU A 65 -0.15 -8.04 -8.68
N TYR A 66 0.42 -6.89 -9.03
CA TYR A 66 0.40 -5.65 -8.26
C TYR A 66 -0.46 -4.63 -9.00
N ALA A 67 -1.71 -4.47 -8.59
CA ALA A 67 -2.72 -3.73 -9.32
C ALA A 67 -3.03 -2.36 -8.69
N ARG A 68 -3.27 -1.35 -9.54
CA ARG A 68 -3.73 -0.02 -9.10
C ARG A 68 -5.24 0.02 -8.98
N SER A 69 -5.94 -0.23 -10.05
CA SER A 69 -7.39 -0.17 -10.08
C SER A 69 -8.03 -1.41 -9.46
N ALA A 70 -9.17 -1.20 -8.80
CA ALA A 70 -9.88 -2.25 -8.09
C ALA A 70 -11.40 -2.10 -8.26
N THR A 71 -12.08 -3.24 -8.30
CA THR A 71 -13.53 -3.35 -8.22
C THR A 71 -13.88 -4.71 -7.60
N VAL A 72 -15.17 -5.01 -7.47
CA VAL A 72 -15.63 -6.33 -7.00
C VAL A 72 -15.05 -7.45 -7.87
N GLY A 73 -14.44 -8.44 -7.23
CA GLY A 73 -13.69 -9.53 -7.88
C GLY A 73 -12.17 -9.34 -7.82
N GLY A 74 -11.67 -8.10 -7.69
CA GLY A 74 -10.25 -7.79 -7.56
C GLY A 74 -9.59 -8.34 -6.29
N GLN A 75 -10.38 -8.75 -5.30
CA GLN A 75 -9.89 -9.46 -4.10
C GLN A 75 -9.13 -10.76 -4.44
N GLN A 76 -9.37 -11.33 -5.61
CA GLN A 76 -8.67 -12.51 -6.10
C GLN A 76 -7.23 -12.22 -6.58
N GLN A 77 -6.91 -10.97 -6.89
CA GLN A 77 -5.55 -10.56 -7.21
C GLN A 77 -4.83 -10.14 -5.92
N PRO A 78 -3.54 -10.53 -5.74
CA PRO A 78 -2.96 -10.48 -4.41
C PRO A 78 -2.71 -9.07 -3.87
N VAL A 79 -2.18 -8.13 -4.63
CA VAL A 79 -1.71 -6.84 -4.09
C VAL A 79 -2.31 -5.65 -4.82
N HIS A 80 -2.73 -4.66 -4.04
CA HIS A 80 -3.18 -3.36 -4.55
C HIS A 80 -2.44 -2.20 -3.88
N TRP A 81 -2.31 -1.06 -4.58
CA TRP A 81 -1.78 0.17 -4.01
C TRP A 81 -2.65 1.39 -4.35
N GLY A 82 -2.40 2.49 -3.64
CA GLY A 82 -3.25 3.68 -3.67
C GLY A 82 -3.06 4.62 -4.87
N GLY A 83 -2.20 4.27 -5.83
CA GLY A 83 -1.90 5.17 -6.96
C GLY A 83 -1.03 6.36 -6.56
N ASP A 84 -1.20 7.47 -7.27
CA ASP A 84 -0.32 8.63 -7.25
C ASP A 84 -0.72 9.60 -6.13
N CYS A 85 -0.22 9.35 -4.92
CA CYS A 85 -0.48 10.19 -3.76
C CYS A 85 0.48 11.40 -3.69
N GLU A 86 0.02 12.52 -3.14
CA GLU A 86 0.86 13.69 -2.90
C GLU A 86 1.92 13.43 -1.83
N SER A 87 3.11 14.01 -2.02
CA SER A 87 4.24 13.93 -1.09
C SER A 87 4.09 14.90 0.09
N THR A 88 3.01 14.76 0.86
CA THR A 88 2.64 15.58 2.01
C THR A 88 2.11 14.74 3.17
N PHE A 89 2.07 15.27 4.39
CA PHE A 89 1.39 14.60 5.51
C PHE A 89 -0.09 14.35 5.25
N ASN A 90 -0.77 15.25 4.53
CA ASN A 90 -2.15 15.02 4.13
C ASN A 90 -2.26 13.85 3.15
N GLY A 91 -1.41 13.81 2.12
CA GLY A 91 -1.34 12.68 1.17
C GLY A 91 -1.05 11.35 1.87
N MET A 92 -0.14 11.35 2.84
CA MET A 92 0.15 10.18 3.68
C MET A 92 -1.08 9.70 4.47
N ALA A 93 -1.82 10.63 5.10
CA ALA A 93 -3.05 10.31 5.84
C ALA A 93 -4.16 9.79 4.92
N GLN A 94 -4.32 10.38 3.74
CA GLN A 94 -5.30 9.91 2.74
C GLN A 94 -4.92 8.53 2.19
N SER A 95 -3.63 8.23 2.04
CA SER A 95 -3.17 6.89 1.63
C SER A 95 -3.53 5.83 2.67
N LEU A 96 -3.42 6.14 3.97
CA LEU A 96 -3.91 5.24 5.03
C LEU A 96 -5.42 5.04 4.94
N ARG A 97 -6.21 6.10 4.83
CA ARG A 97 -7.68 6.01 4.71
C ARG A 97 -8.12 5.20 3.50
N ALA A 98 -7.48 5.42 2.34
CA ALA A 98 -7.75 4.64 1.14
C ALA A 98 -7.46 3.15 1.36
N GLY A 99 -6.33 2.83 1.98
CA GLY A 99 -5.96 1.45 2.33
C GLY A 99 -6.97 0.82 3.29
N LEU A 100 -7.37 1.52 4.35
CA LEU A 100 -8.37 1.02 5.30
C LEU A 100 -9.73 0.79 4.64
N SER A 101 -10.15 1.67 3.74
CA SER A 101 -11.38 1.50 2.96
C SER A 101 -11.31 0.27 2.06
N LEU A 102 -10.22 0.10 1.33
CA LEU A 102 -10.03 -1.03 0.43
C LEU A 102 -9.98 -2.36 1.19
N THR A 103 -9.19 -2.44 2.26
CA THR A 103 -9.05 -3.66 3.05
C THR A 103 -10.33 -4.03 3.78
N SER A 104 -11.15 -3.06 4.20
CA SER A 104 -12.50 -3.31 4.74
C SER A 104 -13.48 -3.86 3.70
N SER A 105 -13.12 -3.80 2.41
CA SER A 105 -13.88 -4.40 1.30
C SER A 105 -13.34 -5.78 0.90
N GLY A 106 -12.51 -6.41 1.72
CA GLY A 106 -12.00 -7.78 1.53
C GLY A 106 -10.72 -7.89 0.69
N PHE A 107 -10.03 -6.77 0.44
CA PHE A 107 -8.70 -6.80 -0.18
C PHE A 107 -7.64 -7.12 0.88
N GLY A 108 -6.98 -8.26 0.73
CA GLY A 108 -6.10 -8.82 1.76
C GLY A 108 -4.80 -8.05 1.97
N PHE A 109 -4.27 -7.44 0.90
CA PHE A 109 -2.96 -6.79 0.90
C PHE A 109 -3.05 -5.37 0.38
N TRP A 110 -2.30 -4.48 1.00
CA TRP A 110 -2.24 -3.07 0.65
C TRP A 110 -0.80 -2.56 0.60
N SER A 111 -0.55 -1.67 -0.34
CA SER A 111 0.71 -0.95 -0.49
C SER A 111 0.46 0.50 -0.87
N HIS A 112 1.47 1.33 -0.74
CA HIS A 112 1.46 2.73 -1.18
C HIS A 112 2.88 3.18 -1.49
N ASP A 113 3.00 4.29 -2.20
CA ASP A 113 4.29 4.86 -2.58
C ASP A 113 4.89 5.60 -1.38
N ILE A 114 5.88 4.98 -0.73
CA ILE A 114 6.53 5.53 0.45
C ILE A 114 7.28 6.81 0.08
N GLY A 115 6.94 7.90 0.77
CA GLY A 115 7.42 9.24 0.50
C GLY A 115 6.51 10.07 -0.41
N GLY A 116 5.39 9.49 -0.87
CA GLY A 116 4.47 10.10 -1.83
C GLY A 116 4.99 10.02 -3.27
N PHE A 117 4.07 10.06 -4.22
CA PHE A 117 4.39 9.92 -5.65
C PHE A 117 4.49 11.27 -6.36
N GLU A 118 3.49 12.15 -6.21
CA GLU A 118 3.37 13.42 -6.90
C GLU A 118 3.82 14.62 -6.05
N GLY A 119 4.12 15.73 -6.73
CA GLY A 119 4.43 17.00 -6.12
C GLY A 119 5.92 17.38 -6.20
N ALA A 120 6.29 18.42 -5.46
CA ALA A 120 7.66 18.87 -5.31
C ALA A 120 8.52 17.82 -4.59
N PHE A 121 9.81 18.10 -4.42
CA PHE A 121 10.67 17.27 -3.60
C PHE A 121 10.04 17.08 -2.20
N PRO A 122 9.81 15.84 -1.74
CA PRO A 122 9.17 15.65 -0.46
C PRO A 122 10.01 16.18 0.68
N ASP A 123 9.37 16.84 1.64
CA ASP A 123 10.03 17.22 2.88
C ASP A 123 10.64 15.99 3.58
N PRO A 124 11.92 16.04 4.01
CA PRO A 124 12.57 14.93 4.70
C PRO A 124 11.82 14.42 5.93
N ALA A 125 11.10 15.27 6.66
CA ALA A 125 10.27 14.86 7.79
C ALA A 125 9.06 14.02 7.33
N VAL A 126 8.42 14.39 6.21
CA VAL A 126 7.35 13.60 5.59
C VAL A 126 7.89 12.24 5.16
N TYR A 127 9.03 12.23 4.48
CA TYR A 127 9.66 11.00 4.01
C TYR A 127 9.97 10.03 5.16
N LYS A 128 10.68 10.49 6.19
CA LYS A 128 11.07 9.68 7.35
C LYS A 128 9.85 9.05 8.04
N ARG A 129 8.77 9.83 8.26
CA ARG A 129 7.54 9.31 8.88
C ARG A 129 6.76 8.38 7.95
N TRP A 130 6.80 8.65 6.65
CA TRP A 130 6.17 7.75 5.67
C TRP A 130 6.89 6.40 5.57
N VAL A 131 8.22 6.40 5.72
CA VAL A 131 9.01 5.16 5.82
C VAL A 131 8.56 4.33 7.02
N ALA A 132 8.46 4.94 8.20
CA ALA A 132 7.98 4.26 9.41
C ALA A 132 6.58 3.64 9.20
N PHE A 133 5.65 4.39 8.63
CA PHE A 133 4.33 3.88 8.26
C PHE A 133 4.40 2.77 7.20
N GLY A 134 5.09 3.02 6.10
CA GLY A 134 5.08 2.13 4.94
C GLY A 134 5.79 0.79 5.15
N MET A 135 6.72 0.71 6.11
CA MET A 135 7.38 -0.55 6.47
C MET A 135 6.51 -1.43 7.36
N LEU A 136 5.50 -0.89 8.04
CA LEU A 136 4.55 -1.62 8.87
C LEU A 136 3.26 -1.98 8.10
N GLY A 137 3.43 -2.53 6.92
CA GLY A 137 2.37 -3.03 6.05
C GLY A 137 2.75 -4.34 5.39
N SER A 138 1.86 -4.92 4.59
CA SER A 138 2.12 -6.19 3.91
C SER A 138 3.23 -6.05 2.85
N HIS A 139 3.15 -5.00 2.05
CA HIS A 139 4.09 -4.72 0.95
C HIS A 139 4.62 -3.29 1.08
N SER A 140 5.92 -3.12 0.83
CA SER A 140 6.59 -1.83 0.97
C SER A 140 7.48 -1.56 -0.22
N ARG A 141 7.43 -0.33 -0.76
CA ARG A 141 8.36 0.12 -1.78
C ARG A 141 8.62 1.62 -1.65
N LEU A 142 9.83 2.03 -1.92
CA LEU A 142 10.22 3.41 -2.07
C LEU A 142 9.96 3.81 -3.54
N HIS A 143 9.02 4.73 -3.78
CA HIS A 143 8.64 5.08 -5.15
C HIS A 143 8.10 6.52 -5.25
N GLY A 144 8.43 7.21 -6.34
CA GLY A 144 7.98 8.56 -6.66
C GLY A 144 8.26 8.93 -8.11
N SER A 145 7.58 9.96 -8.63
CA SER A 145 7.63 10.32 -10.05
C SER A 145 8.88 11.11 -10.45
N THR A 146 9.20 12.17 -9.73
CA THR A 146 10.21 13.17 -10.15
C THR A 146 11.54 13.04 -9.43
N VAL A 147 11.55 12.45 -8.25
CA VAL A 147 12.73 12.28 -7.40
C VAL A 147 12.79 10.84 -6.91
N TYR A 148 13.97 10.26 -6.95
CA TYR A 148 14.19 8.94 -6.35
C TYR A 148 13.96 8.99 -4.85
N ARG A 149 13.22 8.03 -4.31
CA ARG A 149 12.93 7.92 -2.88
C ARG A 149 14.06 7.18 -2.13
N VAL A 150 15.31 7.50 -2.47
CA VAL A 150 16.49 6.93 -1.81
C VAL A 150 16.90 7.81 -0.63
N PRO A 151 17.22 7.24 0.55
CA PRO A 151 17.29 8.01 1.79
C PRO A 151 18.38 9.09 1.83
N TRP A 152 19.52 8.88 1.21
CA TRP A 152 20.61 9.86 1.23
C TRP A 152 20.26 11.18 0.55
N LEU A 153 19.36 11.21 -0.46
CA LEU A 153 18.90 12.46 -1.06
C LEU A 153 18.09 13.32 -0.08
N PHE A 154 17.43 12.71 0.89
CA PHE A 154 16.68 13.41 1.92
C PHE A 154 17.59 13.93 3.04
N ASP A 155 18.67 13.24 3.33
CA ASP A 155 19.71 13.74 4.23
C ASP A 155 20.45 14.95 3.58
N GLU A 156 20.79 14.87 2.28
CA GLU A 156 21.35 16.00 1.53
C GLU A 156 20.40 17.21 1.49
N GLU A 157 19.09 16.98 1.41
CA GLU A 157 18.09 18.06 1.43
C GLU A 157 17.95 18.70 2.82
N ASP A 158 17.99 17.91 3.90
CA ASP A 158 18.08 18.43 5.28
C ASP A 158 19.30 19.35 5.44
N GLU A 159 20.50 18.93 4.99
CA GLU A 159 21.72 19.73 5.04
C GLU A 159 21.61 21.04 4.24
N LYS A 160 21.07 21.00 3.02
CA LYS A 160 20.83 22.21 2.20
C LYS A 160 19.91 23.21 2.89
N ASN A 161 18.92 22.70 3.62
CA ASN A 161 17.97 23.52 4.37
C ASN A 161 18.51 23.94 5.77
N GLY A 162 19.78 23.65 6.07
CA GLY A 162 20.41 23.99 7.34
C GLY A 162 19.92 23.15 8.53
N VAL A 163 19.29 22.01 8.27
CA VAL A 163 18.88 21.07 9.31
C VAL A 163 20.05 20.14 9.63
N ALA A 164 20.44 20.12 10.90
CA ALA A 164 21.54 19.27 11.34
C ALA A 164 21.15 17.78 11.27
N LEU A 165 22.03 16.97 10.71
CA LEU A 165 21.87 15.52 10.71
C LEU A 165 22.20 14.96 12.11
N VAL A 166 21.19 14.41 12.77
CA VAL A 166 21.34 13.79 14.08
C VAL A 166 21.51 12.28 13.89
N PRO A 167 22.61 11.67 14.37
CA PRO A 167 22.80 10.22 14.30
C PRO A 167 21.60 9.46 14.89
N GLY A 168 21.15 8.42 14.19
CA GLY A 168 19.94 7.66 14.52
C GLY A 168 18.63 8.28 14.05
N GLN A 169 18.65 9.51 13.51
CA GLN A 169 17.45 10.22 13.01
C GLN A 169 17.58 10.68 11.56
N THR A 170 18.65 10.35 10.88
CA THR A 170 18.82 10.62 9.45
C THR A 170 17.83 9.79 8.64
N ALA A 171 17.54 10.18 7.42
CA ALA A 171 16.68 9.39 6.54
C ALA A 171 17.29 8.01 6.25
N VAL A 172 18.61 7.93 6.13
CA VAL A 172 19.34 6.65 5.98
C VAL A 172 19.16 5.78 7.22
N ASP A 173 19.27 6.33 8.42
CA ASP A 173 19.10 5.58 9.68
C ASP A 173 17.66 5.06 9.83
N VAL A 174 16.67 5.91 9.57
CA VAL A 174 15.24 5.54 9.64
C VAL A 174 14.92 4.42 8.66
N VAL A 175 15.35 4.53 7.39
CA VAL A 175 15.12 3.45 6.41
C VAL A 175 15.80 2.16 6.86
N ARG A 176 17.03 2.23 7.37
CA ARG A 176 17.77 1.06 7.86
C ARG A 176 17.06 0.39 9.04
N GLU A 177 16.62 1.17 10.01
CA GLU A 177 15.94 0.68 11.21
C GLU A 177 14.61 0.00 10.86
N PHE A 178 13.73 0.68 10.14
CA PHE A 178 12.43 0.13 9.78
C PHE A 178 12.51 -1.03 8.78
N THR A 179 13.54 -1.06 7.91
CA THR A 179 13.79 -2.22 7.05
C THR A 179 14.22 -3.44 7.88
N LYS A 180 15.10 -3.26 8.85
CA LYS A 180 15.49 -4.35 9.77
C LYS A 180 14.29 -4.85 10.56
N LEU A 181 13.51 -3.95 11.15
CA LEU A 181 12.28 -4.30 11.86
C LEU A 181 11.31 -5.09 10.96
N LYS A 182 11.11 -4.65 9.71
CA LYS A 182 10.27 -5.39 8.77
C LYS A 182 10.79 -6.80 8.50
N LEU A 183 12.11 -6.95 8.32
CA LEU A 183 12.71 -8.27 8.11
C LEU A 183 12.56 -9.18 9.32
N GLU A 184 12.71 -8.65 10.53
CA GLU A 184 12.47 -9.38 11.78
C GLU A 184 11.00 -9.80 11.92
N LEU A 185 10.06 -8.97 11.43
CA LEU A 185 8.63 -9.27 11.43
C LEU A 185 8.19 -10.19 10.27
N MET A 186 9.07 -10.55 9.33
CA MET A 186 8.67 -11.35 8.16
C MET A 186 7.96 -12.67 8.49
N PRO A 187 8.36 -13.45 9.51
CA PRO A 187 7.58 -14.63 9.89
C PRO A 187 6.14 -14.31 10.30
N TYR A 188 5.95 -13.22 11.05
CA TYR A 188 4.62 -12.72 11.43
C TYR A 188 3.82 -12.27 10.19
N VAL A 189 4.43 -11.46 9.32
CA VAL A 189 3.80 -10.96 8.07
C VAL A 189 3.41 -12.12 7.15
N TYR A 190 4.26 -13.12 7.02
CA TYR A 190 3.97 -14.31 6.23
C TYR A 190 2.75 -15.06 6.79
N GLN A 191 2.69 -15.26 8.09
CA GLN A 191 1.55 -15.90 8.73
C GLN A 191 0.27 -15.08 8.58
N LEU A 192 0.35 -13.76 8.70
CA LEU A 192 -0.80 -12.88 8.41
C LEU A 192 -1.30 -13.02 6.98
N GLY A 193 -0.39 -13.20 6.02
CA GLY A 193 -0.69 -13.37 4.60
C GLY A 193 -1.54 -14.62 4.28
N LEU A 194 -1.61 -15.59 5.17
CA LEU A 194 -2.48 -16.75 5.02
C LEU A 194 -3.95 -16.41 5.29
N GLN A 195 -4.24 -15.43 6.13
CA GLN A 195 -5.61 -15.11 6.55
C GLN A 195 -6.47 -14.55 5.41
N PRO A 196 -6.00 -13.64 4.53
CA PRO A 196 -6.74 -13.24 3.34
C PRO A 196 -7.16 -14.41 2.46
N HIS A 197 -6.29 -15.41 2.31
CA HIS A 197 -6.58 -16.59 1.53
C HIS A 197 -7.62 -17.51 2.18
N VAL A 198 -7.53 -17.71 3.49
CA VAL A 198 -8.39 -18.67 4.22
C VAL A 198 -9.77 -18.11 4.52
N ASN A 199 -9.87 -16.87 4.93
CA ASN A 199 -11.12 -16.29 5.45
C ASN A 199 -11.36 -14.82 5.05
N GLY A 200 -10.52 -14.24 4.17
CA GLY A 200 -10.66 -12.86 3.70
C GLY A 200 -10.20 -11.79 4.69
N THR A 201 -9.63 -12.15 5.85
CA THR A 201 -9.18 -11.16 6.84
C THR A 201 -7.90 -10.46 6.36
N PRO A 202 -7.89 -9.12 6.21
CA PRO A 202 -6.75 -8.41 5.67
C PRO A 202 -5.58 -8.33 6.66
N VAL A 203 -4.38 -8.11 6.11
CA VAL A 203 -3.16 -7.88 6.90
C VAL A 203 -3.24 -6.56 7.65
N MET A 204 -3.65 -5.48 6.98
CA MET A 204 -3.92 -4.17 7.57
C MET A 204 -5.42 -4.03 7.83
N ARG A 205 -5.81 -3.83 9.09
CA ARG A 205 -7.21 -3.85 9.52
C ARG A 205 -7.61 -2.50 10.11
N SER A 206 -8.72 -1.95 9.64
CA SER A 206 -9.33 -0.82 10.33
C SER A 206 -9.76 -1.22 11.75
N MET A 207 -9.75 -0.24 12.65
CA MET A 207 -10.09 -0.48 14.05
C MET A 207 -11.51 -1.06 14.20
N PHE A 208 -12.46 -0.65 13.36
CA PHE A 208 -13.83 -1.18 13.44
C PHE A 208 -13.97 -2.62 12.92
N VAL A 209 -13.06 -3.08 12.04
CA VAL A 209 -13.03 -4.49 11.60
C VAL A 209 -12.53 -5.39 12.70
N GLU A 210 -11.50 -4.96 13.43
CA GLU A 210 -10.93 -5.75 14.53
C GLU A 210 -11.75 -5.64 15.82
N PHE A 211 -12.39 -4.49 16.06
CA PHE A 211 -13.18 -4.21 17.27
C PHE A 211 -14.59 -3.69 16.93
N PRO A 212 -15.45 -4.51 16.31
CA PRO A 212 -16.76 -4.07 15.80
C PRO A 212 -17.72 -3.60 16.89
N ASP A 213 -17.58 -4.13 18.10
CA ASP A 213 -18.44 -3.82 19.25
C ASP A 213 -18.04 -2.53 19.98
N ASP A 214 -16.90 -1.91 19.63
CA ASP A 214 -16.47 -0.66 20.22
C ASP A 214 -16.91 0.55 19.37
N PRO A 215 -17.92 1.34 19.79
CA PRO A 215 -18.39 2.47 19.01
C PRO A 215 -17.31 3.52 18.72
N ALA A 216 -16.30 3.65 19.59
CA ALA A 216 -15.21 4.59 19.39
C ALA A 216 -14.25 4.17 18.26
N CYS A 217 -14.23 2.90 17.87
CA CYS A 217 -13.42 2.41 16.77
C CYS A 217 -13.99 2.74 15.39
N ARG A 218 -15.26 3.17 15.30
CA ARG A 218 -15.95 3.42 14.04
C ARG A 218 -15.38 4.59 13.22
N THR A 219 -14.75 5.55 13.87
CA THR A 219 -14.23 6.78 13.25
C THR A 219 -12.72 6.91 13.32
N LEU A 220 -12.00 5.86 13.76
CA LEU A 220 -10.55 5.88 13.86
C LEU A 220 -9.92 5.61 12.49
N ASP A 221 -9.40 6.64 11.85
CA ASP A 221 -8.86 6.63 10.49
C ASP A 221 -7.37 6.97 10.40
N ARG A 222 -6.69 7.15 11.55
CA ARG A 222 -5.26 7.48 11.65
C ARG A 222 -4.44 6.43 12.38
N GLN A 223 -5.04 5.28 12.61
CA GLN A 223 -4.41 4.11 13.20
C GLN A 223 -5.03 2.85 12.64
N TYR A 224 -4.33 1.74 12.73
CA TYR A 224 -4.81 0.45 12.26
C TYR A 224 -4.18 -0.70 13.05
N MET A 225 -4.78 -1.87 12.94
CA MET A 225 -4.16 -3.10 13.42
C MET A 225 -3.37 -3.77 12.29
N PHE A 226 -2.10 -4.00 12.53
CA PHE A 226 -1.25 -4.82 11.67
C PHE A 226 -1.33 -6.26 12.18
N GLY A 227 -2.25 -7.03 11.62
CA GLY A 227 -2.70 -8.28 12.20
C GLY A 227 -3.44 -8.08 13.53
N PRO A 228 -3.63 -9.15 14.30
CA PRO A 228 -4.39 -9.09 15.56
C PRO A 228 -3.59 -8.50 16.74
N SER A 229 -2.25 -8.38 16.63
CA SER A 229 -1.39 -8.15 17.79
C SER A 229 -0.68 -6.81 17.81
N MET A 230 -0.61 -6.08 16.69
CA MET A 230 0.15 -4.83 16.62
C MET A 230 -0.74 -3.66 16.24
N LEU A 231 -0.79 -2.63 17.10
CA LEU A 231 -1.38 -1.34 16.79
C LEU A 231 -0.32 -0.44 16.14
N VAL A 232 -0.65 0.13 14.99
CA VAL A 232 0.19 1.11 14.30
C VAL A 232 -0.53 2.45 14.24
N ALA A 233 0.12 3.49 14.75
CA ALA A 233 -0.39 4.87 14.77
C ALA A 233 0.63 5.80 14.11
N PRO A 234 0.59 5.98 12.77
CA PRO A 234 1.55 6.81 12.07
C PRO A 234 1.47 8.28 12.48
N VAL A 235 2.60 8.96 12.46
CA VAL A 235 2.69 10.39 12.77
C VAL A 235 2.48 11.22 11.52
N PHE A 236 1.43 12.04 11.48
CA PHE A 236 1.03 12.85 10.32
C PHE A 236 1.29 14.36 10.52
N THR A 237 2.22 14.72 11.38
CA THR A 237 2.49 16.12 11.73
C THR A 237 3.99 16.39 11.88
N TYR A 238 4.38 17.65 11.71
CA TYR A 238 5.76 18.09 11.98
C TYR A 238 6.11 18.06 13.47
N SER A 239 5.14 18.27 14.36
CA SER A 239 5.37 18.24 15.81
C SER A 239 5.81 16.88 16.33
N GLY A 240 5.54 15.82 15.57
CA GLY A 240 5.81 14.45 16.01
C GLY A 240 4.76 13.89 16.97
N GLU A 241 3.73 14.67 17.30
CA GLU A 241 2.67 14.24 18.19
C GLU A 241 1.65 13.37 17.46
N VAL A 242 1.22 12.30 18.11
CA VAL A 242 0.16 11.42 17.64
C VAL A 242 -0.80 11.11 18.80
N SER A 243 -2.08 11.16 18.51
CA SER A 243 -3.11 10.67 19.41
C SER A 243 -3.64 9.34 18.88
N TYR A 244 -3.69 8.32 19.74
CA TYR A 244 -4.21 7.02 19.38
C TYR A 244 -5.08 6.45 20.50
N ARG A 245 -5.96 5.53 20.15
CA ARG A 245 -6.75 4.78 21.11
C ARG A 245 -6.14 3.40 21.31
N PHE A 246 -5.70 3.16 22.52
CA PHE A 246 -5.15 1.89 22.95
C PHE A 246 -6.24 0.99 23.51
N ARG A 247 -6.18 -0.31 23.20
CA ARG A 247 -6.91 -1.36 23.89
C ARG A 247 -5.94 -2.31 24.57
N CYS A 248 -6.30 -2.79 25.75
CA CYS A 248 -5.47 -3.72 26.51
C CYS A 248 -5.20 -5.00 25.71
N GLY A 249 -3.95 -5.41 25.61
CA GLY A 249 -3.52 -6.63 24.89
C GLY A 249 -2.86 -6.39 23.52
N CYS A 250 -2.80 -5.15 23.04
CA CYS A 250 -2.07 -4.82 21.80
C CYS A 250 -0.64 -4.36 22.09
N ALA A 251 0.34 -4.79 21.29
CA ALA A 251 1.66 -4.18 21.26
C ALA A 251 1.62 -2.89 20.41
N ILE A 252 2.37 -1.86 20.82
CA ILE A 252 2.48 -0.60 20.07
C ILE A 252 3.73 -0.67 19.23
N ALA A 253 3.58 -0.40 17.91
CA ALA A 253 4.67 -0.05 17.03
C ALA A 253 4.48 1.43 16.62
N ALA A 254 5.41 2.28 17.03
CA ALA A 254 5.39 3.72 16.77
C ALA A 254 6.21 4.06 15.52
#